data_81d0452da287a8611b909dc7f857216f
#
_entry.id   81d0452da287a8611b909dc7f857216f
#
_cell.length_a   1.000
_cell.length_b   1.000
_cell.length_c   1.000
_cell.angle_alpha   90.00
_cell.angle_beta   90.00
_cell.angle_gamma   90.00
#
_symmetry.space_group_name_H-M   'P 1'
#
loop_
_entity.id
_entity.type
_entity.pdbx_description
1 polymer ?
#
loop_
_entity_poly.entity_id
_entity_poly.type
_entity_poly.pdbx_seq_one_letter_code
_entity_poly.pdbx_strand_id
1 'polypeptide(L)'
;RDRVYVDASENGWQPYVDSWLARQEDPTARETLKALVERSLPKILAVRENRCKEPVTISELGAVRSLCTMFDDFATSANGVDKSEGEGYGRTIELWFLFCLMWSIGATVDDDSRKDIDACMRELDAQFPHKDSVFEYWVDPKKKGWVHWEERLNASWKVPANEPFYKILVPTVDTTRYTYLLS
;
A
#
# COMPACT_ATOMS: atom_id res chain seq x y z
N ARG A 1 -41.12 -14.96 6.78
CA ARG A 1 -40.16 -13.92 7.23
C ARG A 1 -39.07 -13.83 6.18
N ASP A 2 -39.25 -12.95 5.23
CA ASP A 2 -38.28 -12.67 4.16
C ASP A 2 -37.07 -12.01 4.83
N ARG A 3 -35.93 -12.69 4.78
CA ARG A 3 -34.66 -12.07 5.06
C ARG A 3 -34.31 -11.23 3.84
N VAL A 4 -34.51 -9.92 3.94
CA VAL A 4 -33.94 -8.98 2.99
C VAL A 4 -32.42 -9.07 3.16
N TYR A 5 -31.76 -9.79 2.27
CA TYR A 5 -30.31 -9.67 2.08
C TYR A 5 -30.09 -8.30 1.45
N VAL A 6 -29.74 -7.31 2.27
CA VAL A 6 -29.17 -6.07 1.77
C VAL A 6 -27.80 -6.46 1.24
N ASP A 7 -27.66 -6.45 -0.07
CA ASP A 7 -26.39 -6.73 -0.74
C ASP A 7 -25.41 -5.65 -0.29
N ALA A 8 -24.29 -6.05 0.31
CA ALA A 8 -23.26 -5.12 0.77
C ALA A 8 -22.65 -4.28 -0.37
N SER A 9 -22.95 -4.66 -1.63
CA SER A 9 -22.57 -3.94 -2.84
C SER A 9 -23.38 -2.64 -3.06
N GLU A 10 -24.59 -2.52 -2.50
CA GLU A 10 -25.42 -1.32 -2.69
C GLU A 10 -24.90 -0.06 -1.96
N ASN A 11 -24.07 -0.23 -0.91
CA ASN A 11 -23.52 0.89 -0.15
C ASN A 11 -22.07 1.25 -0.52
N GLY A 12 -21.41 0.47 -1.39
CA GLY A 12 -20.05 0.70 -1.81
C GLY A 12 -19.03 0.71 -0.64
N TRP A 13 -17.85 1.23 -0.91
CA TRP A 13 -16.78 1.35 0.09
C TRP A 13 -16.79 2.70 0.84
N GLN A 14 -17.49 3.72 0.32
CA GLN A 14 -17.47 5.10 0.83
C GLN A 14 -17.85 5.20 2.31
N PRO A 15 -18.96 4.60 2.81
CA PRO A 15 -19.33 4.71 4.22
C PRO A 15 -18.28 4.15 5.17
N TYR A 16 -17.55 3.12 4.75
CA TYR A 16 -16.45 2.57 5.53
C TYR A 16 -15.30 3.55 5.64
N VAL A 17 -14.89 4.14 4.51
CA VAL A 17 -13.81 5.15 4.47
C VAL A 17 -14.19 6.41 5.24
N ASP A 18 -15.43 6.88 5.14
CA ASP A 18 -15.91 8.04 5.90
C ASP A 18 -15.81 7.79 7.41
N SER A 19 -16.19 6.58 7.86
CA SER A 19 -16.04 6.18 9.26
C SER A 19 -14.57 6.06 9.67
N TRP A 20 -13.71 5.56 8.81
CA TRP A 20 -12.26 5.47 9.06
C TRP A 20 -11.61 6.85 9.14
N LEU A 21 -11.95 7.76 8.22
CA LEU A 21 -11.48 9.15 8.25
C LEU A 21 -11.94 9.88 9.52
N ALA A 22 -13.19 9.66 9.96
CA ALA A 22 -13.71 10.26 11.17
C ALA A 22 -12.96 9.83 12.44
N ARG A 23 -12.34 8.64 12.45
CA ARG A 23 -11.51 8.16 13.56
C ARG A 23 -10.09 8.74 13.57
N GLN A 24 -9.65 9.39 12.49
CA GLN A 24 -8.35 10.05 12.47
C GLN A 24 -8.39 11.27 13.38
N GLU A 25 -7.63 11.22 14.47
CA GLU A 25 -7.64 12.27 15.50
C GLU A 25 -7.04 13.58 15.01
N ASP A 26 -6.02 13.48 14.16
CA ASP A 26 -5.31 14.64 13.63
C ASP A 26 -6.06 15.29 12.45
N PRO A 27 -6.46 16.56 12.54
CA PRO A 27 -7.17 17.24 11.46
C PRO A 27 -6.38 17.32 10.15
N THR A 28 -5.07 17.56 10.23
CA THR A 28 -4.19 17.66 9.05
C THR A 28 -4.08 16.32 8.35
N ALA A 29 -3.89 15.23 9.11
CA ALA A 29 -3.88 13.88 8.56
C ALA A 29 -5.23 13.53 7.91
N ARG A 30 -6.33 13.87 8.57
CA ARG A 30 -7.69 13.62 8.08
C ARG A 30 -7.95 14.32 6.75
N GLU A 31 -7.61 15.61 6.64
CA GLU A 31 -7.79 16.37 5.40
C GLU A 31 -6.91 15.85 4.28
N THR A 32 -5.65 15.54 4.58
CA THR A 32 -4.70 14.95 3.62
C THR A 32 -5.21 13.61 3.12
N LEU A 33 -5.62 12.73 4.02
CA LEU A 33 -6.17 11.40 3.66
C LEU A 33 -7.46 11.51 2.87
N LYS A 34 -8.35 12.43 3.22
CA LYS A 34 -9.57 12.67 2.45
C LYS A 34 -9.27 13.04 1.00
N ALA A 35 -8.38 14.00 0.79
CA ALA A 35 -7.96 14.42 -0.54
C ALA A 35 -7.30 13.27 -1.33
N LEU A 36 -6.48 12.44 -0.66
CA LEU A 36 -5.85 11.26 -1.26
C LEU A 36 -6.87 10.20 -1.66
N VAL A 37 -7.83 9.91 -0.81
CA VAL A 37 -8.92 8.97 -1.09
C VAL A 37 -9.73 9.43 -2.31
N GLU A 38 -10.19 10.68 -2.31
CA GLU A 38 -10.99 11.24 -3.40
C GLU A 38 -10.25 11.22 -4.75
N ARG A 39 -8.93 11.46 -4.73
CA ARG A 39 -8.08 11.48 -5.92
C ARG A 39 -7.74 10.09 -6.44
N SER A 40 -7.51 9.12 -5.56
CA SER A 40 -6.85 7.86 -5.93
C SER A 40 -7.77 6.65 -5.96
N LEU A 41 -8.68 6.48 -4.98
CA LEU A 41 -9.48 5.26 -4.88
C LEU A 41 -10.39 5.02 -6.11
N PRO A 42 -11.18 6.00 -6.58
CA PRO A 42 -12.02 5.77 -7.76
C PRO A 42 -11.20 5.40 -8.98
N LYS A 43 -10.00 5.98 -9.11
CA LYS A 43 -9.13 5.76 -10.27
C LYS A 43 -8.53 4.35 -10.27
N ILE A 44 -7.92 3.93 -9.16
CA ILE A 44 -7.26 2.62 -9.09
C ILE A 44 -8.29 1.48 -9.12
N LEU A 45 -9.47 1.65 -8.50
CA LEU A 45 -10.54 0.67 -8.55
C LEU A 45 -11.08 0.52 -9.98
N ALA A 46 -11.27 1.61 -10.70
CA ALA A 46 -11.68 1.57 -12.11
C ALA A 46 -10.63 0.92 -13.01
N VAL A 47 -9.34 1.16 -12.79
CA VAL A 47 -8.27 0.48 -13.52
C VAL A 47 -8.28 -1.02 -13.23
N ARG A 48 -8.38 -1.39 -11.96
CA ARG A 48 -8.45 -2.78 -11.52
C ARG A 48 -9.63 -3.51 -12.17
N GLU A 49 -10.83 -2.94 -12.13
CA GLU A 49 -12.06 -3.54 -12.68
C GLU A 49 -12.00 -3.67 -14.21
N ASN A 50 -11.56 -2.63 -14.91
CA ASN A 50 -11.71 -2.54 -16.36
C ASN A 50 -10.50 -3.05 -17.16
N ARG A 51 -9.32 -3.13 -16.56
CA ARG A 51 -8.06 -3.43 -17.26
C ARG A 51 -7.28 -4.61 -16.68
N CYS A 52 -7.59 -5.01 -15.45
CA CYS A 52 -6.79 -6.00 -14.75
C CYS A 52 -7.53 -7.34 -14.61
N LYS A 53 -6.73 -8.41 -14.55
CA LYS A 53 -7.22 -9.75 -14.19
C LYS A 53 -6.85 -10.03 -12.73
N GLU A 54 -7.80 -10.57 -12.00
CA GLU A 54 -7.62 -10.95 -10.61
C GLU A 54 -7.54 -12.48 -10.51
N PRO A 55 -6.43 -13.05 -10.02
CA PRO A 55 -6.31 -14.49 -9.76
C PRO A 55 -7.33 -14.98 -8.72
N VAL A 56 -7.62 -14.11 -7.74
CA VAL A 56 -8.64 -14.32 -6.72
C VAL A 56 -9.50 -13.06 -6.65
N THR A 57 -10.80 -13.22 -6.83
CA THR A 57 -11.73 -12.08 -6.78
C THR A 57 -11.85 -11.57 -5.35
N ILE A 58 -11.50 -10.31 -5.14
CA ILE A 58 -11.62 -9.59 -3.87
C ILE A 58 -12.61 -8.46 -4.07
N SER A 59 -13.61 -8.37 -3.17
CA SER A 59 -14.58 -7.26 -3.23
C SER A 59 -13.89 -5.92 -3.06
N GLU A 60 -14.43 -4.87 -3.68
CA GLU A 60 -13.91 -3.51 -3.50
C GLU A 60 -13.82 -3.11 -2.03
N LEU A 61 -14.89 -3.38 -1.27
CA LEU A 61 -14.91 -3.12 0.17
C LEU A 61 -13.80 -3.88 0.89
N GLY A 62 -13.55 -5.15 0.55
CA GLY A 62 -12.47 -5.94 1.14
C GLY A 62 -11.09 -5.34 0.88
N ALA A 63 -10.83 -4.92 -0.35
CA ALA A 63 -9.57 -4.28 -0.74
C ALA A 63 -9.38 -2.92 -0.04
N VAL A 64 -10.44 -2.11 0.03
CA VAL A 64 -10.40 -0.81 0.72
C VAL A 64 -10.23 -0.97 2.24
N ARG A 65 -10.84 -1.97 2.85
CA ARG A 65 -10.61 -2.29 4.27
C ARG A 65 -9.15 -2.66 4.53
N SER A 66 -8.57 -3.46 3.64
CA SER A 66 -7.14 -3.82 3.72
C SER A 66 -6.25 -2.58 3.61
N LEU A 67 -6.57 -1.65 2.70
CA LEU A 67 -5.87 -0.36 2.61
C LEU A 67 -5.89 0.40 3.94
N CYS A 68 -7.06 0.60 4.52
CA CYS A 68 -7.21 1.37 5.76
C CYS A 68 -6.47 0.71 6.93
N THR A 69 -6.59 -0.62 7.08
CA THR A 69 -5.88 -1.36 8.13
C THR A 69 -4.37 -1.28 7.94
N MET A 70 -3.89 -1.52 6.72
CA MET A 70 -2.47 -1.45 6.40
C MET A 70 -1.91 -0.04 6.63
N PHE A 71 -2.67 1.00 6.30
CA PHE A 71 -2.25 2.37 6.56
C PHE A 71 -2.13 2.65 8.06
N ASP A 72 -3.10 2.24 8.86
CA ASP A 72 -3.07 2.42 10.32
C ASP A 72 -1.86 1.70 10.95
N ASP A 73 -1.46 0.55 10.41
CA ASP A 73 -0.29 -0.21 10.88
C ASP A 73 1.05 0.42 10.44
N PHE A 74 1.13 0.93 9.20
CA PHE A 74 2.38 1.49 8.66
C PHE A 74 2.60 2.97 8.97
N ALA A 75 1.54 3.78 9.02
CA ALA A 75 1.66 5.23 9.20
C ALA A 75 1.86 5.62 10.67
N THR A 76 2.96 5.17 11.25
CA THR A 76 3.31 5.38 12.67
C THR A 76 4.51 6.31 12.84
N SER A 77 4.71 6.80 14.06
CA SER A 77 5.89 7.61 14.40
C SER A 77 7.20 6.84 14.22
N ALA A 78 7.20 5.51 14.43
CA ALA A 78 8.35 4.65 14.16
C ALA A 78 8.72 4.63 12.67
N ASN A 79 7.75 4.85 11.80
CA ASN A 79 7.90 4.95 10.35
C ASN A 79 7.98 6.40 9.84
N GLY A 80 8.37 7.33 10.71
CA GLY A 80 8.66 8.71 10.34
C GLY A 80 7.43 9.60 10.16
N VAL A 81 6.24 9.17 10.59
CA VAL A 81 5.02 9.99 10.58
C VAL A 81 5.03 10.85 11.83
N ASP A 82 5.62 12.05 11.75
CA ASP A 82 5.77 12.97 12.87
C ASP A 82 5.11 14.32 12.57
N LYS A 83 4.14 14.69 13.41
CA LYS A 83 3.41 15.96 13.32
C LYS A 83 4.30 17.20 13.47
N SER A 84 5.45 17.07 14.15
CA SER A 84 6.39 18.16 14.37
C SER A 84 7.09 18.62 13.09
N GLU A 85 7.02 17.86 12.01
CA GLU A 85 7.75 18.11 10.76
C GLU A 85 7.07 19.14 9.82
N GLY A 86 5.95 19.74 10.22
CA GLY A 86 5.29 20.77 9.44
C GLY A 86 4.88 20.29 8.04
N GLU A 87 5.40 20.93 6.99
CA GLU A 87 5.08 20.58 5.59
C GLU A 87 5.47 19.14 5.20
N GLY A 88 6.51 18.58 5.81
CA GLY A 88 6.96 17.21 5.58
C GLY A 88 5.97 16.16 6.04
N TYR A 89 5.14 16.47 7.03
CA TYR A 89 4.15 15.56 7.60
C TYR A 89 3.12 15.10 6.57
N GLY A 90 2.54 16.02 5.81
CA GLY A 90 1.57 15.69 4.76
C GLY A 90 2.16 14.80 3.68
N ARG A 91 3.41 15.07 3.27
CA ARG A 91 4.11 14.22 2.28
C ARG A 91 4.38 12.80 2.81
N THR A 92 4.74 12.66 4.08
CA THR A 92 4.97 11.35 4.69
C THR A 92 3.68 10.53 4.75
N ILE A 93 2.55 11.16 5.09
CA ILE A 93 1.22 10.52 5.04
C ILE A 93 0.90 10.07 3.59
N GLU A 94 1.14 10.92 2.60
CA GLU A 94 0.91 10.59 1.19
C GLU A 94 1.74 9.39 0.74
N LEU A 95 3.03 9.34 1.06
CA LEU A 95 3.92 8.22 0.71
C LEU A 95 3.41 6.90 1.30
N TRP A 96 3.07 6.88 2.58
CA TRP A 96 2.54 5.67 3.22
C TRP A 96 1.17 5.28 2.68
N PHE A 97 0.30 6.24 2.40
CA PHE A 97 -0.99 5.95 1.79
C PHE A 97 -0.82 5.31 0.40
N LEU A 98 0.03 5.86 -0.45
CA LEU A 98 0.30 5.32 -1.79
C LEU A 98 0.98 3.94 -1.73
N PHE A 99 1.89 3.74 -0.78
CA PHE A 99 2.48 2.43 -0.53
C PHE A 99 1.41 1.39 -0.15
N CYS A 100 0.55 1.73 0.80
CA CYS A 100 -0.54 0.84 1.21
C CYS A 100 -1.57 0.62 0.10
N LEU A 101 -1.87 1.64 -0.71
CA LEU A 101 -2.76 1.55 -1.87
C LEU A 101 -2.23 0.54 -2.90
N MET A 102 -0.93 0.62 -3.19
CA MET A 102 -0.25 -0.29 -4.10
C MET A 102 -0.31 -1.74 -3.62
N TRP A 103 -0.06 -2.00 -2.34
CA TRP A 103 0.02 -3.36 -1.81
C TRP A 103 -1.33 -3.94 -1.37
N SER A 104 -2.34 -3.13 -1.09
CA SER A 104 -3.68 -3.60 -0.73
C SER A 104 -4.59 -3.80 -1.95
N ILE A 105 -4.56 -2.89 -2.90
CA ILE A 105 -5.42 -2.91 -4.10
C ILE A 105 -4.62 -3.31 -5.33
N GLY A 106 -3.48 -2.66 -5.55
CA GLY A 106 -2.67 -2.87 -6.75
C GLY A 106 -2.04 -4.26 -6.84
N ALA A 107 -1.69 -4.87 -5.71
CA ALA A 107 -1.06 -6.19 -5.69
C ALA A 107 -2.03 -7.38 -5.86
N THR A 108 -3.34 -7.12 -5.90
CA THR A 108 -4.36 -8.19 -6.04
C THR A 108 -4.54 -8.69 -7.47
N VAL A 109 -3.88 -8.05 -8.43
CA VAL A 109 -3.95 -8.38 -9.86
C VAL A 109 -2.83 -9.33 -10.26
N ASP A 110 -2.99 -9.99 -11.42
CA ASP A 110 -1.95 -10.84 -12.00
C ASP A 110 -0.74 -10.02 -12.49
N ASP A 111 0.37 -10.70 -12.75
CA ASP A 111 1.64 -10.05 -13.12
C ASP A 111 1.53 -9.25 -14.42
N ASP A 112 0.75 -9.72 -15.39
CA ASP A 112 0.54 -9.03 -16.67
C ASP A 112 -0.22 -7.72 -16.50
N SER A 113 -1.13 -7.66 -15.53
CA SER A 113 -1.96 -6.48 -15.21
C SER A 113 -1.23 -5.46 -14.33
N ARG A 114 -0.13 -5.84 -13.69
CA ARG A 114 0.66 -4.91 -12.83
C ARG A 114 1.18 -3.68 -13.57
N LYS A 115 1.39 -3.75 -14.87
CA LYS A 115 1.75 -2.59 -15.71
C LYS A 115 0.69 -1.50 -15.73
N ASP A 116 -0.60 -1.87 -15.71
CA ASP A 116 -1.70 -0.91 -15.68
C ASP A 116 -1.81 -0.23 -14.31
N ILE A 117 -1.56 -0.99 -13.24
CA ILE A 117 -1.43 -0.45 -11.88
C ILE A 117 -0.19 0.46 -11.79
N ASP A 118 0.96 0.06 -12.32
CA ASP A 118 2.18 0.88 -12.36
C ASP A 118 1.92 2.23 -13.02
N ALA A 119 1.30 2.24 -14.18
CA ALA A 119 0.94 3.47 -14.88
C ALA A 119 0.01 4.34 -14.04
N CYS A 120 -1.01 3.76 -13.42
CA CYS A 120 -1.94 4.45 -12.53
C CYS A 120 -1.23 5.08 -11.32
N MET A 121 -0.33 4.34 -10.67
CA MET A 121 0.43 4.83 -9.51
C MET A 121 1.36 5.99 -9.87
N ARG A 122 2.00 5.94 -11.03
CA ARG A 122 2.87 7.04 -11.52
C ARG A 122 2.09 8.31 -11.87
N GLU A 123 0.84 8.19 -12.27
CA GLU A 123 -0.04 9.36 -12.44
C GLU A 123 -0.49 9.94 -11.10
N LEU A 124 -0.55 9.12 -10.04
CA LEU A 124 -0.87 9.59 -8.69
C LEU A 124 0.31 10.28 -8.00
N ASP A 125 1.52 9.81 -8.25
CA ASP A 125 2.75 10.41 -7.73
C ASP A 125 3.88 10.41 -8.79
N ALA A 126 4.18 11.59 -9.32
CA ALA A 126 5.25 11.79 -10.31
C ALA A 126 6.67 11.61 -9.72
N GLN A 127 6.81 11.45 -8.39
CA GLN A 127 8.11 11.22 -7.76
C GLN A 127 8.55 9.75 -7.73
N PHE A 128 7.71 8.83 -8.22
CA PHE A 128 8.18 7.46 -8.44
C PHE A 128 9.36 7.45 -9.43
N PRO A 129 10.46 6.80 -9.07
CA PRO A 129 11.59 6.66 -10.00
C PRO A 129 11.17 5.95 -11.29
N HIS A 130 11.75 6.35 -12.42
CA HIS A 130 11.40 5.79 -13.74
C HIS A 130 12.01 4.41 -14.00
N LYS A 131 13.01 4.01 -13.21
CA LYS A 131 13.62 2.69 -13.31
C LYS A 131 12.70 1.67 -12.65
N ASP A 132 12.51 0.53 -13.27
CA ASP A 132 11.72 -0.62 -12.79
C ASP A 132 10.24 -0.29 -12.46
N SER A 133 9.48 -1.28 -12.04
CA SER A 133 8.07 -1.12 -11.62
C SER A 133 7.96 -0.41 -10.27
N VAL A 134 6.83 0.27 -10.03
CA VAL A 134 6.53 0.88 -8.71
C VAL A 134 6.58 -0.14 -7.57
N PHE A 135 6.30 -1.43 -7.85
CA PHE A 135 6.37 -2.53 -6.88
C PHE A 135 7.80 -2.84 -6.41
N GLU A 136 8.82 -2.33 -7.10
CA GLU A 136 10.24 -2.47 -6.72
C GLU A 136 10.69 -1.42 -5.71
N TYR A 137 9.78 -0.55 -5.24
CA TYR A 137 10.09 0.53 -4.31
C TYR A 137 9.33 0.39 -2.99
N TRP A 138 9.94 0.90 -1.93
CA TRP A 138 9.36 1.04 -0.61
C TRP A 138 9.58 2.46 -0.08
N VAL A 139 8.83 2.83 0.97
CA VAL A 139 9.00 4.13 1.63
C VAL A 139 10.09 4.01 2.67
N ASP A 140 11.18 4.76 2.49
CA ASP A 140 12.22 4.89 3.51
C ASP A 140 11.84 6.02 4.48
N PRO A 141 11.59 5.71 5.77
CA PRO A 141 11.23 6.72 6.77
C PRO A 141 12.27 7.83 6.95
N LYS A 142 13.56 7.52 6.71
CA LYS A 142 14.65 8.46 6.87
C LYS A 142 14.83 9.35 5.65
N LYS A 143 14.75 8.78 4.46
CA LYS A 143 14.89 9.51 3.18
C LYS A 143 13.60 10.22 2.78
N LYS A 144 12.45 9.84 3.39
CA LYS A 144 11.10 10.35 3.08
C LYS A 144 10.78 10.32 1.58
N GLY A 145 11.03 9.18 0.99
CA GLY A 145 10.87 8.99 -0.45
C GLY A 145 10.89 7.52 -0.84
N TRP A 146 10.73 7.29 -2.13
CA TRP A 146 10.77 5.97 -2.72
C TRP A 146 12.22 5.48 -2.85
N VAL A 147 12.48 4.31 -2.29
CA VAL A 147 13.79 3.64 -2.31
C VAL A 147 13.62 2.23 -2.85
N HIS A 148 14.53 1.80 -3.71
CA HIS A 148 14.47 0.46 -4.29
C HIS A 148 14.71 -0.62 -3.22
N TRP A 149 13.97 -1.73 -3.29
CA TRP A 149 14.09 -2.83 -2.33
C TRP A 149 15.50 -3.41 -2.23
N GLU A 150 16.28 -3.36 -3.31
CA GLU A 150 17.68 -3.80 -3.31
C GLU A 150 18.53 -3.11 -2.23
N GLU A 151 18.22 -1.86 -1.86
CA GLU A 151 18.93 -1.16 -0.80
C GLU A 151 18.74 -1.77 0.60
N ARG A 152 17.69 -2.60 0.77
CA ARG A 152 17.48 -3.34 2.02
C ARG A 152 18.16 -4.71 2.04
N LEU A 153 18.71 -5.17 0.92
CA LEU A 153 19.44 -6.43 0.87
C LEU A 153 20.70 -6.35 1.73
N ASN A 154 20.88 -7.36 2.55
CA ASN A 154 22.09 -7.48 3.34
C ASN A 154 23.23 -8.06 2.46
N ALA A 155 24.06 -7.19 1.90
CA ALA A 155 25.19 -7.58 1.07
C ALA A 155 26.25 -8.43 1.82
N SER A 156 26.24 -8.42 3.15
CA SER A 156 27.14 -9.21 3.99
C SER A 156 26.54 -10.53 4.49
N TRP A 157 25.33 -10.89 4.03
CA TRP A 157 24.70 -12.13 4.45
C TRP A 157 25.53 -13.36 4.05
N LYS A 158 25.71 -14.26 4.99
CA LYS A 158 26.39 -15.54 4.78
C LYS A 158 25.49 -16.68 5.22
N VAL A 159 25.64 -17.82 4.55
CA VAL A 159 24.92 -19.05 4.93
C VAL A 159 25.26 -19.41 6.39
N PRO A 160 24.25 -19.54 7.28
CA PRO A 160 24.48 -19.97 8.65
C PRO A 160 25.10 -21.37 8.69
N ALA A 161 26.23 -21.54 9.34
CA ALA A 161 26.98 -22.81 9.35
C ALA A 161 26.27 -23.95 10.10
N ASN A 162 25.33 -23.61 11.02
CA ASN A 162 24.71 -24.59 11.92
C ASN A 162 23.20 -24.77 11.72
N GLU A 163 22.63 -24.18 10.66
CA GLU A 163 21.20 -24.30 10.33
C GLU A 163 20.97 -25.41 9.29
N PRO A 164 19.95 -26.24 9.46
CA PRO A 164 19.56 -27.21 8.42
C PRO A 164 19.17 -26.46 7.14
N PHE A 165 19.59 -26.99 5.97
CA PHE A 165 19.38 -26.35 4.66
C PHE A 165 17.93 -25.91 4.42
N TYR A 166 16.96 -26.68 4.84
CA TYR A 166 15.53 -26.37 4.67
C TYR A 166 15.03 -25.21 5.53
N LYS A 167 15.80 -24.75 6.52
CA LYS A 167 15.50 -23.58 7.35
C LYS A 167 16.20 -22.30 6.88
N ILE A 168 17.10 -22.42 5.91
CA ILE A 168 17.89 -21.29 5.44
C ILE A 168 17.03 -20.46 4.47
N LEU A 169 16.64 -19.25 4.91
CA LEU A 169 15.99 -18.28 4.05
C LEU A 169 17.06 -17.39 3.41
N VAL A 170 17.26 -17.55 2.10
CA VAL A 170 18.18 -16.68 1.34
C VAL A 170 17.53 -15.32 1.14
N PRO A 171 18.16 -14.19 1.55
CA PRO A 171 17.61 -12.87 1.34
C PRO A 171 17.68 -12.50 -0.14
N THR A 172 16.54 -12.54 -0.79
CA THR A 172 16.29 -12.01 -2.13
C THR A 172 15.45 -10.73 -2.01
N VAL A 173 15.30 -9.98 -3.10
CA VAL A 173 14.37 -8.84 -3.13
C VAL A 173 12.97 -9.28 -2.71
N ASP A 174 12.49 -10.40 -3.23
CA ASP A 174 11.15 -10.92 -2.91
C ASP A 174 11.01 -11.33 -1.45
N THR A 175 11.95 -12.10 -0.91
CA THR A 175 11.91 -12.50 0.51
C THR A 175 11.99 -11.30 1.44
N THR A 176 12.81 -10.31 1.12
CA THR A 176 12.93 -9.06 1.89
C THR A 176 11.63 -8.28 1.87
N ARG A 177 11.02 -8.12 0.70
CA ARG A 177 9.76 -7.42 0.47
C ARG A 177 8.61 -8.07 1.25
N TYR A 178 8.42 -9.37 1.05
CA TYR A 178 7.31 -10.08 1.70
C TYR A 178 7.48 -10.20 3.22
N THR A 179 8.71 -10.38 3.71
CA THR A 179 8.97 -10.33 5.16
C THR A 179 8.58 -8.99 5.74
N TYR A 180 8.90 -7.88 5.07
CA TYR A 180 8.53 -6.54 5.52
C TYR A 180 7.02 -6.30 5.51
N LEU A 181 6.32 -6.78 4.49
CA LEU A 181 4.86 -6.61 4.37
C LEU A 181 4.07 -7.46 5.37
N LEU A 182 4.67 -8.53 5.91
CA LEU A 182 4.04 -9.47 6.83
C LEU A 182 4.50 -9.28 8.29
N SER A 183 5.46 -8.40 8.55
CA SER A 183 5.96 -8.09 9.90
C SER A 183 5.09 -7.06 10.62
#